data_2ca11ed71e996dfccc2997c023d3dc70
#
_entry.id   2ca11ed71e996dfccc2997c023d3dc70
#
_cell.length_a   1.000
_cell.length_b   1.000
_cell.length_c   1.000
_cell.angle_alpha   90.00
_cell.angle_beta   90.00
_cell.angle_gamma   90.00
#
_symmetry.space_group_name_H-M   'P 1'
#
loop_
_entity.id
_entity.type
_entity.pdbx_description
1 polymer ?
#
loop_
_entity_poly.entity_id
_entity_poly.type
_entity_poly.pdbx_seq_one_letter_code
_entity_poly.pdbx_strand_id
1 'polypeptide(L)'
;MDAMRRMRILKQHLKTDRLLGVSAVPVGDAAATATMVQAEPQPGREAFSTASLPVMKRDQKIQALTQMDEQEVRGCTACVLCENRIQTVFGEGNPDASIMFIGEGPGQSEDEQGRPFVGRSGDLLDKQIQAMGFKRSDVYIANVVKCRPPNNRTPLADEVDACSGYLRRQIEIIRPKVIITLGGPAAKLVLGTAEGITRIRGTWHEYTAVNPPVPVMPTFHPAYLLRQYTKENRAKVWSDLQAAMERLGLGPRG
;
A
#
# COMPACT_ATOMS: atom_id res chain seq x y z
N MET A 1 25.93 10.14 -22.62
CA MET A 1 25.35 8.91 -23.25
C MET A 1 25.60 8.98 -24.75
N ASP A 2 26.30 7.97 -25.27
CA ASP A 2 26.78 7.89 -26.67
C ASP A 2 25.59 7.84 -27.65
N ALA A 3 25.73 8.58 -28.79
CA ALA A 3 24.74 8.67 -29.86
C ALA A 3 24.33 7.29 -30.42
N MET A 4 25.28 6.35 -30.47
CA MET A 4 25.04 4.98 -30.92
C MET A 4 24.11 4.20 -29.98
N ARG A 5 24.15 4.44 -28.66
CA ARG A 5 23.28 3.80 -27.68
C ARG A 5 21.84 4.34 -27.78
N ARG A 6 21.68 5.64 -28.04
CA ARG A 6 20.38 6.27 -28.31
C ARG A 6 19.72 5.71 -29.56
N MET A 7 20.50 5.54 -30.64
CA MET A 7 20.01 5.01 -31.91
C MET A 7 19.58 3.53 -31.80
N ARG A 8 20.26 2.73 -30.97
CA ARG A 8 19.89 1.33 -30.69
C ARG A 8 18.58 1.22 -29.93
N ILE A 9 18.37 2.09 -28.92
CA ILE A 9 17.13 2.16 -28.14
C ILE A 9 15.96 2.59 -29.05
N LEU A 10 16.14 3.60 -29.90
CA LEU A 10 15.12 4.07 -30.84
C LEU A 10 14.70 2.97 -31.83
N LYS A 11 15.66 2.24 -32.37
CA LYS A 11 15.40 1.11 -33.28
C LYS A 11 14.63 -0.04 -32.57
N GLN A 12 14.87 -0.24 -31.31
CA GLN A 12 14.17 -1.27 -30.52
C GLN A 12 12.73 -0.87 -30.25
N HIS A 13 12.46 0.40 -29.93
CA HIS A 13 11.09 0.93 -29.75
C HIS A 13 10.29 0.86 -31.05
N LEU A 14 10.86 1.31 -32.19
CA LEU A 14 10.22 1.23 -33.51
C LEU A 14 9.86 -0.21 -33.93
N LYS A 15 10.68 -1.19 -33.50
CA LYS A 15 10.43 -2.61 -33.78
C LYS A 15 9.29 -3.16 -32.92
N THR A 16 9.18 -2.70 -31.69
CA THR A 16 8.10 -3.07 -30.75
C THR A 16 6.77 -2.45 -31.18
N ASP A 17 6.78 -1.18 -31.60
CA ASP A 17 5.58 -0.47 -32.05
C ASP A 17 4.99 -1.10 -33.33
N ARG A 18 5.84 -1.57 -34.24
CA ARG A 18 5.41 -2.32 -35.45
C ARG A 18 4.76 -3.67 -35.10
N LEU A 19 5.26 -4.36 -34.08
CA LEU A 19 4.68 -5.62 -33.59
C LEU A 19 3.33 -5.42 -32.89
N LEU A 20 3.08 -4.20 -32.37
CA LEU A 20 1.82 -3.81 -31.73
C LEU A 20 0.82 -3.13 -32.68
N GLY A 21 1.11 -3.13 -34.02
CA GLY A 21 0.19 -2.63 -35.03
C GLY A 21 0.18 -1.11 -35.20
N VAL A 22 1.15 -0.39 -34.65
CA VAL A 22 1.31 1.07 -34.87
C VAL A 22 1.93 1.32 -36.24
N SER A 23 1.16 1.81 -37.20
CA SER A 23 1.54 1.94 -38.61
C SER A 23 2.29 3.22 -38.99
N ALA A 24 2.27 4.27 -38.18
CA ALA A 24 3.05 5.50 -38.36
C ALA A 24 3.20 6.30 -37.07
N VAL A 25 4.40 6.82 -36.82
CA VAL A 25 4.64 7.87 -35.83
C VAL A 25 4.93 9.15 -36.58
N PRO A 26 4.17 10.24 -36.46
CA PRO A 26 4.45 11.51 -37.12
C PRO A 26 5.75 12.09 -36.56
N VAL A 27 6.77 12.23 -37.39
CA VAL A 27 8.01 12.97 -37.09
C VAL A 27 7.73 14.44 -37.46
N GLY A 28 7.30 15.22 -36.47
CA GLY A 28 7.19 16.67 -36.64
C GLY A 28 8.55 17.33 -36.59
N ASP A 29 8.82 18.26 -37.48
CA ASP A 29 10.00 19.11 -37.47
C ASP A 29 10.08 19.92 -36.18
N ALA A 30 11.23 19.88 -35.54
CA ALA A 30 11.50 20.58 -34.28
C ALA A 30 11.74 22.08 -34.53
N ALA A 31 10.69 22.81 -34.88
CA ALA A 31 10.65 24.27 -34.85
C ALA A 31 9.19 24.74 -34.77
N ALA A 32 8.54 24.51 -33.64
CA ALA A 32 7.29 25.22 -33.31
C ALA A 32 7.30 25.53 -31.83
N THR A 33 7.31 26.80 -31.56
CA THR A 33 7.06 27.53 -30.31
C THR A 33 6.16 26.76 -29.35
N ALA A 34 6.63 26.52 -28.13
CA ALA A 34 5.85 26.01 -27.02
C ALA A 34 4.77 27.04 -26.65
N THR A 35 3.61 26.96 -27.26
CA THR A 35 2.40 27.58 -26.73
C THR A 35 1.95 26.69 -25.56
N MET A 36 2.02 27.22 -24.34
CA MET A 36 1.45 26.60 -23.16
C MET A 36 -0.05 26.39 -23.40
N VAL A 37 -0.45 25.19 -23.78
CA VAL A 37 -1.85 24.78 -23.71
C VAL A 37 -2.18 24.66 -22.23
N GLN A 38 -2.93 25.61 -21.73
CA GLN A 38 -3.57 25.50 -20.41
C GLN A 38 -4.48 24.27 -20.49
N ALA A 39 -4.16 23.25 -19.72
CA ALA A 39 -5.02 22.10 -19.54
C ALA A 39 -6.32 22.58 -18.91
N GLU A 40 -7.43 22.44 -19.64
CA GLU A 40 -8.75 22.65 -19.08
C GLU A 40 -8.96 21.72 -17.89
N PRO A 41 -9.56 22.19 -16.78
CA PRO A 41 -9.83 21.35 -15.60
C PRO A 41 -10.85 20.27 -15.99
N GLN A 42 -10.44 19.02 -15.90
CA GLN A 42 -11.35 17.89 -16.06
C GLN A 42 -12.44 17.96 -14.97
N PRO A 43 -13.74 17.93 -15.33
CA PRO A 43 -14.81 17.90 -14.34
C PRO A 43 -14.81 16.53 -13.65
N GLY A 44 -14.53 16.52 -12.34
CA GLY A 44 -14.64 15.28 -11.55
C GLY A 44 -13.64 15.09 -10.40
N ARG A 45 -12.67 15.99 -10.22
CA ARG A 45 -11.90 16.02 -8.96
C ARG A 45 -12.58 17.02 -8.02
N GLU A 46 -13.56 16.54 -7.27
CA GLU A 46 -14.02 17.29 -6.10
C GLU A 46 -12.82 17.61 -5.22
N ALA A 47 -12.58 18.89 -4.99
CA ALA A 47 -11.59 19.37 -4.05
C ALA A 47 -12.03 18.89 -2.66
N PHE A 48 -11.40 17.81 -2.18
CA PHE A 48 -11.66 17.30 -0.84
C PHE A 48 -11.37 18.41 0.17
N SER A 49 -12.40 18.78 0.91
CA SER A 49 -12.34 19.75 1.99
C SER A 49 -11.19 19.37 2.94
N THR A 50 -10.27 20.30 3.18
CA THR A 50 -9.14 20.16 4.10
C THR A 50 -9.57 20.21 5.57
N ALA A 51 -10.86 20.19 5.87
CA ALA A 51 -11.36 20.13 7.23
C ALA A 51 -10.98 18.77 7.85
N SER A 52 -10.20 18.79 8.92
CA SER A 52 -9.92 17.58 9.69
C SER A 52 -11.24 17.03 10.22
N LEU A 53 -11.55 15.77 9.90
CA LEU A 53 -12.72 15.09 10.45
C LEU A 53 -12.70 15.17 11.99
N PRO A 54 -13.82 15.36 12.66
CA PRO A 54 -13.88 15.36 14.13
C PRO A 54 -13.32 14.05 14.67
N VAL A 55 -12.63 14.11 15.82
CA VAL A 55 -12.08 12.93 16.46
C VAL A 55 -13.24 12.03 16.89
N MET A 56 -13.37 10.87 16.25
CA MET A 56 -14.41 9.89 16.55
C MET A 56 -14.11 9.19 17.88
N LYS A 57 -15.15 8.96 18.68
CA LYS A 57 -15.07 8.08 19.85
C LYS A 57 -14.92 6.62 19.40
N ARG A 58 -14.38 5.75 20.28
CA ARG A 58 -14.14 4.34 19.99
C ARG A 58 -15.35 3.63 19.36
N ASP A 59 -16.53 3.78 19.97
CA ASP A 59 -17.75 3.12 19.49
C ASP A 59 -18.16 3.62 18.09
N GLN A 60 -17.97 4.90 17.80
CA GLN A 60 -18.21 5.48 16.49
C GLN A 60 -17.23 4.91 15.44
N LYS A 61 -15.95 4.71 15.81
CA LYS A 61 -14.96 4.07 14.92
C LYS A 61 -15.33 2.63 14.62
N ILE A 62 -15.73 1.85 15.65
CA ILE A 62 -16.20 0.48 15.49
C ILE A 62 -17.39 0.45 14.55
N GLN A 63 -18.40 1.27 14.79
CA GLN A 63 -19.59 1.35 13.96
C GLN A 63 -19.25 1.70 12.49
N ALA A 64 -18.41 2.72 12.28
CA ALA A 64 -18.01 3.15 10.95
C ALA A 64 -17.23 2.07 10.18
N LEU A 65 -16.30 1.37 10.85
CA LEU A 65 -15.54 0.27 10.24
C LEU A 65 -16.45 -0.92 9.93
N THR A 66 -17.34 -1.30 10.84
CA THR A 66 -18.31 -2.39 10.65
C THR A 66 -19.25 -2.07 9.48
N GLN A 67 -19.81 -0.86 9.45
CA GLN A 67 -20.70 -0.44 8.38
C GLN A 67 -19.98 -0.44 7.01
N MET A 68 -18.76 0.06 6.95
CA MET A 68 -17.96 0.03 5.71
C MET A 68 -17.68 -1.40 5.24
N ASP A 69 -17.34 -2.33 6.15
CA ASP A 69 -17.12 -3.73 5.79
C ASP A 69 -18.41 -4.37 5.26
N GLU A 70 -19.50 -4.30 6.02
CA GLU A 70 -20.75 -4.99 5.73
C GLU A 70 -21.49 -4.45 4.51
N GLN A 71 -21.51 -3.14 4.34
CA GLN A 71 -22.32 -2.48 3.31
C GLN A 71 -21.56 -2.22 2.01
N GLU A 72 -20.22 -2.09 2.07
CA GLU A 72 -19.45 -1.67 0.92
C GLU A 72 -18.40 -2.70 0.48
N VAL A 73 -17.64 -3.30 1.44
CA VAL A 73 -16.49 -4.13 1.08
C VAL A 73 -16.86 -5.57 0.81
N ARG A 74 -17.70 -6.20 1.64
CA ARG A 74 -18.12 -7.61 1.47
C ARG A 74 -18.74 -7.89 0.12
N GLY A 75 -19.59 -7.00 -0.35
CA GLY A 75 -20.28 -7.11 -1.64
C GLY A 75 -19.59 -6.38 -2.79
N CYS A 76 -18.39 -5.83 -2.60
CA CYS A 76 -17.73 -4.99 -3.59
C CYS A 76 -17.47 -5.72 -4.91
N THR A 77 -17.84 -5.09 -6.03
CA THR A 77 -17.63 -5.58 -7.41
C THR A 77 -16.87 -4.55 -8.27
N ALA A 78 -16.14 -3.62 -7.64
CA ALA A 78 -15.51 -2.49 -8.32
C ALA A 78 -14.31 -2.84 -9.22
N CYS A 79 -13.75 -4.05 -9.10
CA CYS A 79 -12.67 -4.53 -9.97
C CYS A 79 -12.73 -6.04 -10.16
N VAL A 80 -11.97 -6.56 -11.13
CA VAL A 80 -11.96 -7.98 -11.51
C VAL A 80 -11.54 -8.93 -10.38
N LEU A 81 -10.91 -8.46 -9.32
CA LEU A 81 -10.54 -9.31 -8.19
C LEU A 81 -11.75 -9.91 -7.47
N CYS A 82 -12.93 -9.33 -7.63
CA CYS A 82 -14.16 -9.88 -7.04
C CYS A 82 -14.58 -11.23 -7.62
N GLU A 83 -14.16 -11.56 -8.85
CA GLU A 83 -14.60 -12.76 -9.56
C GLU A 83 -13.98 -14.04 -9.00
N ASN A 84 -12.76 -13.95 -8.46
CA ASN A 84 -11.98 -15.13 -8.04
C ASN A 84 -11.72 -15.22 -6.54
N ARG A 85 -12.19 -14.26 -5.75
CA ARG A 85 -12.07 -14.32 -4.28
C ARG A 85 -13.07 -15.29 -3.69
N ILE A 86 -12.74 -15.94 -2.59
CA ILE A 86 -13.68 -16.65 -1.73
C ILE A 86 -14.45 -15.63 -0.90
N GLN A 87 -13.72 -14.68 -0.28
CA GLN A 87 -14.29 -13.59 0.48
C GLN A 87 -13.37 -12.38 0.51
N THR A 88 -13.87 -11.25 0.97
CA THR A 88 -13.05 -10.06 1.17
C THR A 88 -12.28 -10.14 2.50
N VAL A 89 -11.13 -9.49 2.54
CA VAL A 89 -10.28 -9.35 3.73
C VAL A 89 -10.22 -7.87 4.08
N PHE A 90 -11.16 -7.42 4.89
CA PHE A 90 -11.31 -6.01 5.23
C PHE A 90 -10.10 -5.46 6.00
N GLY A 91 -9.67 -6.17 6.99
CA GLY A 91 -8.68 -5.80 7.99
C GLY A 91 -9.21 -6.08 9.39
N GLU A 92 -8.33 -6.09 10.40
CA GLU A 92 -8.72 -6.37 11.78
C GLU A 92 -7.81 -5.67 12.79
N GLY A 93 -8.29 -5.49 14.00
CA GLY A 93 -7.51 -4.99 15.12
C GLY A 93 -8.21 -3.90 15.93
N ASN A 94 -7.40 -3.12 16.63
CA ASN A 94 -7.90 -2.05 17.49
C ASN A 94 -8.30 -0.81 16.66
N PRO A 95 -9.55 -0.33 16.75
CA PRO A 95 -9.95 0.92 16.09
C PRO A 95 -9.22 2.17 16.62
N ASP A 96 -8.59 2.07 17.79
CA ASP A 96 -7.75 3.13 18.39
C ASP A 96 -6.26 2.76 18.33
N ALA A 97 -5.85 1.92 17.40
CA ALA A 97 -4.47 1.48 17.25
C ALA A 97 -3.52 2.66 17.00
N SER A 98 -2.43 2.71 17.77
CA SER A 98 -1.33 3.64 17.50
C SER A 98 -0.45 3.18 16.33
N ILE A 99 -0.45 1.89 16.01
CA ILE A 99 0.31 1.30 14.90
C ILE A 99 -0.66 0.60 13.95
N MET A 100 -0.51 0.89 12.65
CA MET A 100 -1.21 0.18 11.59
C MET A 100 -0.21 -0.50 10.66
N PHE A 101 -0.34 -1.82 10.51
CA PHE A 101 0.43 -2.60 9.54
C PHE A 101 -0.35 -2.69 8.23
N ILE A 102 0.32 -2.41 7.11
CA ILE A 102 -0.29 -2.44 5.78
C ILE A 102 0.51 -3.35 4.86
N GLY A 103 -0.13 -4.45 4.42
CA GLY A 103 0.39 -5.34 3.38
C GLY A 103 -0.14 -4.98 1.99
N GLU A 104 0.24 -5.78 1.01
CA GLU A 104 -0.14 -5.61 -0.40
C GLU A 104 -1.57 -6.08 -0.67
N GLY A 105 -1.86 -7.33 -0.40
CA GLY A 105 -3.14 -7.98 -0.65
C GLY A 105 -3.25 -9.33 0.06
N PRO A 106 -4.45 -9.92 0.14
CA PRO A 106 -4.67 -11.23 0.72
C PRO A 106 -3.97 -12.35 -0.05
N GLY A 107 -3.41 -13.31 0.66
CA GLY A 107 -3.00 -14.60 0.14
C GLY A 107 -4.14 -15.63 0.22
N GLN A 108 -3.80 -16.90 -0.03
CA GLN A 108 -4.80 -17.97 -0.04
C GLN A 108 -5.43 -18.19 1.34
N SER A 109 -4.64 -18.30 2.39
CA SER A 109 -5.16 -18.52 3.74
C SER A 109 -6.02 -17.35 4.23
N GLU A 110 -5.68 -16.13 3.82
CA GLU A 110 -6.44 -14.92 4.13
C GLU A 110 -7.78 -14.90 3.38
N ASP A 111 -7.80 -15.30 2.11
CA ASP A 111 -9.00 -15.41 1.28
C ASP A 111 -9.98 -16.46 1.82
N GLU A 112 -9.45 -17.61 2.29
CA GLU A 112 -10.22 -18.67 2.91
C GLU A 112 -10.82 -18.29 4.27
N GLN A 113 -10.09 -17.49 5.08
CA GLN A 113 -10.49 -17.16 6.46
C GLN A 113 -11.13 -15.77 6.60
N GLY A 114 -11.03 -14.89 5.59
CA GLY A 114 -11.51 -13.50 5.64
C GLY A 114 -10.71 -12.60 6.58
N ARG A 115 -9.52 -13.02 7.02
CA ARG A 115 -8.69 -12.30 7.98
C ARG A 115 -7.30 -11.99 7.41
N PRO A 116 -6.73 -10.80 7.66
CA PRO A 116 -5.42 -10.44 7.13
C PRO A 116 -4.31 -11.19 7.89
N PHE A 117 -3.26 -11.59 7.18
CA PHE A 117 -2.06 -12.18 7.77
C PHE A 117 -2.34 -13.35 8.73
N VAL A 118 -2.95 -14.41 8.24
CA VAL A 118 -3.25 -15.65 9.00
C VAL A 118 -2.47 -16.87 8.51
N GLY A 119 -1.74 -16.79 7.38
CA GLY A 119 -0.81 -17.82 6.93
C GLY A 119 0.58 -17.67 7.57
N ARG A 120 1.56 -18.45 7.09
CA ARG A 120 2.95 -18.46 7.61
C ARG A 120 3.58 -17.05 7.74
N SER A 121 3.24 -16.14 6.84
CA SER A 121 3.66 -14.74 6.91
C SER A 121 3.02 -14.00 8.08
N GLY A 122 1.77 -14.34 8.38
CA GLY A 122 1.03 -13.82 9.53
C GLY A 122 1.62 -14.29 10.85
N ASP A 123 1.95 -15.58 10.97
CA ASP A 123 2.63 -16.12 12.17
C ASP A 123 3.93 -15.37 12.48
N LEU A 124 4.68 -15.01 11.43
CA LEU A 124 5.91 -14.25 11.61
C LEU A 124 5.60 -12.79 12.01
N LEU A 125 4.58 -12.18 11.41
CA LEU A 125 4.13 -10.82 11.79
C LEU A 125 3.67 -10.79 13.26
N ASP A 126 2.94 -11.80 13.71
CA ASP A 126 2.49 -11.89 15.10
C ASP A 126 3.69 -11.97 16.08
N LYS A 127 4.73 -12.74 15.74
CA LYS A 127 5.98 -12.77 16.53
C LYS A 127 6.69 -11.41 16.55
N GLN A 128 6.66 -10.66 15.44
CA GLN A 128 7.22 -9.31 15.37
C GLN A 128 6.42 -8.33 16.24
N ILE A 129 5.09 -8.37 16.17
CA ILE A 129 4.20 -7.57 17.02
C ILE A 129 4.44 -7.88 18.50
N GLN A 130 4.55 -9.16 18.86
CA GLN A 130 4.85 -9.58 20.24
C GLN A 130 6.23 -9.09 20.70
N ALA A 131 7.26 -9.16 19.84
CA ALA A 131 8.59 -8.65 20.14
C ALA A 131 8.58 -7.13 20.39
N MET A 132 7.71 -6.37 19.70
CA MET A 132 7.47 -4.95 19.98
C MET A 132 6.73 -4.73 21.31
N GLY A 133 6.21 -5.79 21.93
CA GLY A 133 5.46 -5.75 23.20
C GLY A 133 3.98 -5.44 23.05
N PHE A 134 3.43 -5.62 21.86
CA PHE A 134 2.02 -5.50 21.58
C PHE A 134 1.39 -6.89 21.41
N LYS A 135 0.08 -6.97 21.65
CA LYS A 135 -0.76 -8.06 21.19
C LYS A 135 -1.28 -7.73 19.78
N ARG A 136 -1.62 -8.73 19.00
CA ARG A 136 -2.25 -8.53 17.70
C ARG A 136 -3.52 -7.66 17.79
N SER A 137 -4.28 -7.78 18.90
CA SER A 137 -5.45 -6.97 19.18
C SER A 137 -5.16 -5.50 19.54
N ASP A 138 -3.92 -5.11 19.77
CA ASP A 138 -3.54 -3.73 20.13
C ASP A 138 -3.22 -2.89 18.89
N VAL A 139 -2.89 -3.53 17.78
CA VAL A 139 -2.56 -2.92 16.49
C VAL A 139 -3.71 -3.08 15.50
N TYR A 140 -3.66 -2.41 14.35
CA TYR A 140 -4.56 -2.66 13.23
C TYR A 140 -3.79 -3.21 12.05
N ILE A 141 -4.33 -4.23 11.38
CA ILE A 141 -3.69 -4.90 10.25
C ILE A 141 -4.63 -4.87 9.05
N ALA A 142 -4.15 -4.38 7.92
CA ALA A 142 -4.90 -4.33 6.68
C ALA A 142 -4.01 -4.56 5.46
N ASN A 143 -4.62 -4.63 4.29
CA ASN A 143 -3.94 -4.66 3.00
C ASN A 143 -4.42 -3.51 2.12
N VAL A 144 -3.63 -3.15 1.11
CA VAL A 144 -4.00 -2.16 0.09
C VAL A 144 -5.24 -2.61 -0.66
N VAL A 145 -5.25 -3.85 -1.18
CA VAL A 145 -6.45 -4.44 -1.78
C VAL A 145 -7.13 -5.41 -0.83
N LYS A 146 -8.47 -5.51 -0.92
CA LYS A 146 -9.30 -6.32 -0.02
C LYS A 146 -9.65 -7.70 -0.58
N CYS A 147 -9.27 -7.97 -1.82
CA CYS A 147 -9.50 -9.24 -2.50
C CYS A 147 -8.17 -9.86 -2.90
N ARG A 148 -8.10 -11.20 -2.91
CA ARG A 148 -6.92 -11.94 -3.34
C ARG A 148 -6.71 -11.83 -4.83
N PRO A 149 -5.53 -11.35 -5.31
CA PRO A 149 -5.20 -11.44 -6.73
C PRO A 149 -4.94 -12.89 -7.17
N PRO A 150 -5.29 -13.27 -8.41
CA PRO A 150 -5.02 -14.60 -8.94
C PRO A 150 -3.55 -15.00 -8.74
N ASN A 151 -3.31 -16.22 -8.24
CA ASN A 151 -1.97 -16.77 -7.95
C ASN A 151 -1.12 -15.88 -7.03
N ASN A 152 -1.74 -15.04 -6.20
CA ASN A 152 -1.07 -14.08 -5.32
C ASN A 152 -0.11 -13.13 -6.07
N ARG A 153 -0.44 -12.75 -7.33
CA ARG A 153 0.33 -11.74 -8.06
C ARG A 153 0.18 -10.37 -7.42
N THR A 154 1.09 -9.48 -7.73
CA THR A 154 0.93 -8.05 -7.39
C THR A 154 -0.36 -7.51 -8.03
N PRO A 155 -1.19 -6.75 -7.28
CA PRO A 155 -2.37 -6.08 -7.83
C PRO A 155 -1.99 -5.11 -8.97
N LEU A 156 -2.84 -5.00 -9.96
CA LEU A 156 -2.71 -4.03 -11.05
C LEU A 156 -3.10 -2.62 -10.58
N ALA A 157 -2.70 -1.61 -11.32
CA ALA A 157 -2.94 -0.22 -10.95
C ALA A 157 -4.45 0.11 -10.83
N ASP A 158 -5.24 -0.37 -11.77
CA ASP A 158 -6.71 -0.22 -11.78
C ASP A 158 -7.39 -0.94 -10.60
N GLU A 159 -6.87 -2.11 -10.20
CA GLU A 159 -7.35 -2.85 -9.02
C GLU A 159 -7.04 -2.09 -7.72
N VAL A 160 -5.85 -1.48 -7.65
CA VAL A 160 -5.45 -0.62 -6.53
C VAL A 160 -6.30 0.63 -6.47
N ASP A 161 -6.47 1.32 -7.60
CA ASP A 161 -7.25 2.56 -7.67
C ASP A 161 -8.71 2.32 -7.22
N ALA A 162 -9.32 1.23 -7.67
CA ALA A 162 -10.67 0.84 -7.28
C ALA A 162 -10.80 0.53 -5.77
N CYS A 163 -9.72 0.06 -5.13
CA CYS A 163 -9.73 -0.42 -3.74
C CYS A 163 -9.14 0.57 -2.72
N SER A 164 -8.28 1.50 -3.17
CA SER A 164 -7.50 2.41 -2.32
C SER A 164 -8.35 3.30 -1.41
N GLY A 165 -9.56 3.65 -1.86
CA GLY A 165 -10.51 4.45 -1.09
C GLY A 165 -10.88 3.82 0.25
N TYR A 166 -10.99 2.48 0.32
CA TYR A 166 -11.28 1.77 1.58
C TYR A 166 -10.13 1.88 2.57
N LEU A 167 -8.89 1.66 2.12
CA LEU A 167 -7.72 1.80 2.98
C LEU A 167 -7.56 3.23 3.51
N ARG A 168 -7.75 4.24 2.66
CA ARG A 168 -7.70 5.65 3.06
C ARG A 168 -8.71 5.93 4.18
N ARG A 169 -9.97 5.52 4.00
CA ARG A 169 -11.02 5.69 5.02
C ARG A 169 -10.72 4.94 6.31
N GLN A 170 -10.12 3.74 6.23
CA GLN A 170 -9.65 3.02 7.42
C GLN A 170 -8.59 3.85 8.17
N ILE A 171 -7.62 4.43 7.47
CA ILE A 171 -6.60 5.29 8.09
C ILE A 171 -7.23 6.55 8.70
N GLU A 172 -8.18 7.18 8.01
CA GLU A 172 -8.92 8.35 8.50
C GLU A 172 -9.74 8.06 9.77
N ILE A 173 -10.37 6.89 9.86
CA ILE A 173 -11.15 6.46 11.02
C ILE A 173 -10.23 6.10 12.19
N ILE A 174 -9.22 5.27 11.94
CA ILE A 174 -8.32 4.73 12.97
C ILE A 174 -7.40 5.82 13.49
N ARG A 175 -6.85 6.66 12.61
CA ARG A 175 -5.84 7.70 12.89
C ARG A 175 -4.62 7.15 13.63
N PRO A 176 -3.91 6.17 13.04
CA PRO A 176 -2.73 5.63 13.67
C PRO A 176 -1.64 6.71 13.77
N LYS A 177 -0.80 6.63 14.80
CA LYS A 177 0.37 7.50 14.95
C LYS A 177 1.52 7.11 14.02
N VAL A 178 1.57 5.83 13.62
CA VAL A 178 2.58 5.26 12.73
C VAL A 178 1.94 4.21 11.84
N ILE A 179 2.26 4.25 10.55
CA ILE A 179 2.00 3.17 9.59
C ILE A 179 3.30 2.41 9.35
N ILE A 180 3.25 1.09 9.38
CA ILE A 180 4.34 0.21 8.97
C ILE A 180 3.91 -0.53 7.70
N THR A 181 4.56 -0.25 6.55
CA THR A 181 4.26 -0.96 5.31
C THR A 181 5.14 -2.20 5.18
N LEU A 182 4.50 -3.33 4.85
CA LEU A 182 5.12 -4.64 4.74
C LEU A 182 5.44 -4.98 3.28
N GLY A 183 6.70 -4.77 2.90
CA GLY A 183 7.20 -5.08 1.57
C GLY A 183 7.11 -3.94 0.56
N GLY A 184 7.80 -4.13 -0.58
CA GLY A 184 7.93 -3.13 -1.63
C GLY A 184 6.60 -2.71 -2.27
N PRO A 185 5.75 -3.66 -2.70
CA PRO A 185 4.48 -3.28 -3.31
C PRO A 185 3.60 -2.44 -2.38
N ALA A 186 3.40 -2.86 -1.12
CA ALA A 186 2.64 -2.07 -0.15
C ALA A 186 3.24 -0.67 0.07
N ALA A 187 4.57 -0.58 0.22
CA ALA A 187 5.23 0.71 0.38
C ALA A 187 5.06 1.62 -0.84
N LYS A 188 5.24 1.08 -2.05
CA LYS A 188 5.04 1.83 -3.30
C LYS A 188 3.61 2.38 -3.44
N LEU A 189 2.63 1.55 -3.10
CA LEU A 189 1.22 1.92 -3.21
C LEU A 189 0.82 2.96 -2.16
N VAL A 190 1.29 2.80 -0.92
CA VAL A 190 0.99 3.75 0.17
C VAL A 190 1.71 5.08 -0.03
N LEU A 191 2.95 5.06 -0.52
CA LEU A 191 3.77 6.27 -0.68
C LEU A 191 3.70 6.91 -2.07
N GLY A 192 3.07 6.26 -3.04
CA GLY A 192 3.04 6.74 -4.42
C GLY A 192 4.44 6.81 -5.07
N THR A 193 5.36 5.90 -4.69
CA THR A 193 6.76 5.91 -5.14
C THR A 193 7.11 4.72 -6.04
N ALA A 194 8.03 4.90 -6.97
CA ALA A 194 8.60 3.82 -7.77
C ALA A 194 9.83 3.16 -7.12
N GLU A 195 10.33 3.70 -6.02
CA GLU A 195 11.57 3.23 -5.39
C GLU A 195 11.44 1.81 -4.81
N GLY A 196 12.55 1.06 -4.85
CA GLY A 196 12.62 -0.30 -4.31
C GLY A 196 12.71 -0.32 -2.79
N ILE A 197 12.16 -1.36 -2.15
CA ILE A 197 12.09 -1.50 -0.70
C ILE A 197 13.47 -1.42 -0.03
N THR A 198 14.52 -1.92 -0.65
CA THR A 198 15.89 -1.87 -0.12
C THR A 198 16.43 -0.47 0.03
N ARG A 199 15.87 0.50 -0.70
CA ARG A 199 16.25 1.90 -0.68
C ARG A 199 15.44 2.70 0.30
N ILE A 200 14.13 2.43 0.41
CA ILE A 200 13.20 3.23 1.23
C ILE A 200 12.97 2.66 2.63
N ARG A 201 13.30 1.35 2.88
CA ARG A 201 13.14 0.77 4.22
C ARG A 201 14.04 1.46 5.25
N GLY A 202 13.56 1.53 6.46
CA GLY A 202 14.32 2.13 7.57
C GLY A 202 14.44 3.66 7.51
N THR A 203 13.74 4.29 6.56
CA THR A 203 13.67 5.74 6.42
C THR A 203 12.23 6.19 6.64
N TRP A 204 12.05 7.30 7.34
CA TRP A 204 10.72 7.86 7.56
C TRP A 204 10.19 8.54 6.31
N HIS A 205 8.93 8.24 6.01
CA HIS A 205 8.11 8.85 4.98
C HIS A 205 6.80 9.34 5.58
N GLU A 206 5.90 9.90 4.75
CA GLU A 206 4.60 10.36 5.18
C GLU A 206 3.49 9.87 4.22
N TYR A 207 2.37 9.46 4.79
CA TYR A 207 1.15 9.23 4.04
C TYR A 207 0.33 10.51 4.04
N THR A 208 0.31 11.20 2.90
CA THR A 208 -0.25 12.55 2.74
C THR A 208 -1.68 12.57 2.23
N ALA A 209 -2.27 11.39 1.93
CA ALA A 209 -3.65 11.30 1.46
C ALA A 209 -4.70 11.53 2.58
N VAL A 210 -4.25 11.75 3.81
CA VAL A 210 -5.07 12.11 4.98
C VAL A 210 -4.50 13.35 5.68
N ASN A 211 -5.33 14.04 6.45
CA ASN A 211 -4.92 15.24 7.19
C ASN A 211 -5.21 15.07 8.70
N PRO A 212 -4.20 15.20 9.59
CA PRO A 212 -2.77 15.42 9.28
C PRO A 212 -2.13 14.18 8.63
N PRO A 213 -1.00 14.36 7.92
CA PRO A 213 -0.23 13.25 7.36
C PRO A 213 0.21 12.27 8.44
N VAL A 214 0.28 10.99 8.09
CA VAL A 214 0.70 9.92 9.02
C VAL A 214 2.11 9.46 8.68
N PRO A 215 3.03 9.40 9.65
CA PRO A 215 4.37 8.86 9.46
C PRO A 215 4.34 7.41 9.02
N VAL A 216 5.16 7.06 8.02
CA VAL A 216 5.26 5.72 7.45
C VAL A 216 6.68 5.18 7.59
N MET A 217 6.81 3.96 8.12
CA MET A 217 8.05 3.20 8.17
C MET A 217 7.94 1.99 7.22
N PRO A 218 8.57 2.01 6.05
CA PRO A 218 8.65 0.84 5.19
C PRO A 218 9.61 -0.21 5.75
N THR A 219 9.22 -1.50 5.68
CA THR A 219 10.09 -2.61 6.06
C THR A 219 9.91 -3.80 5.13
N PHE A 220 10.72 -4.85 5.27
CA PHE A 220 10.57 -6.06 4.47
C PHE A 220 9.28 -6.82 4.82
N HIS A 221 8.67 -7.42 3.81
CA HIS A 221 7.51 -8.29 4.00
C HIS A 221 7.89 -9.57 4.77
N PRO A 222 7.07 -10.05 5.72
CA PRO A 222 7.33 -11.31 6.43
C PRO A 222 7.61 -12.50 5.50
N ALA A 223 6.90 -12.62 4.35
CA ALA A 223 7.17 -13.68 3.36
C ALA A 223 8.57 -13.59 2.74
N TYR A 224 9.14 -12.39 2.60
CA TYR A 224 10.53 -12.24 2.16
C TYR A 224 11.49 -12.77 3.22
N LEU A 225 11.27 -12.47 4.49
CA LEU A 225 12.07 -13.00 5.58
C LEU A 225 11.99 -14.53 5.67
N LEU A 226 10.83 -15.14 5.43
CA LEU A 226 10.68 -16.60 5.41
C LEU A 226 11.53 -17.27 4.32
N ARG A 227 11.72 -16.61 3.17
CA ARG A 227 12.57 -17.08 2.07
C ARG A 227 14.05 -16.76 2.27
N GLN A 228 14.36 -15.65 2.95
CA GLN A 228 15.70 -15.12 3.16
C GLN A 228 15.93 -14.86 4.67
N TYR A 229 15.85 -15.94 5.48
CA TYR A 229 15.87 -15.88 6.94
C TYR A 229 17.29 -15.73 7.47
N THR A 230 17.99 -14.66 7.09
CA THR A 230 19.34 -14.35 7.56
C THR A 230 19.30 -13.49 8.83
N LYS A 231 20.39 -13.55 9.62
CA LYS A 231 20.56 -12.67 10.80
C LYS A 231 20.49 -11.18 10.39
N GLU A 232 21.09 -10.86 9.26
CA GLU A 232 21.13 -9.50 8.74
C GLU A 232 19.73 -8.98 8.38
N ASN A 233 18.93 -9.74 7.62
CA ASN A 233 17.59 -9.31 7.24
C ASN A 233 16.65 -9.18 8.45
N ARG A 234 16.79 -10.09 9.44
CA ARG A 234 16.03 -9.96 10.69
C ARG A 234 16.42 -8.71 11.47
N ALA A 235 17.74 -8.40 11.56
CA ALA A 235 18.21 -7.19 12.23
C ALA A 235 17.70 -5.91 11.54
N LYS A 236 17.67 -5.89 10.20
CA LYS A 236 17.11 -4.77 9.43
C LYS A 236 15.64 -4.54 9.77
N VAL A 237 14.82 -5.58 9.75
CA VAL A 237 13.39 -5.45 10.12
C VAL A 237 13.25 -5.02 11.57
N TRP A 238 14.02 -5.61 12.48
CA TRP A 238 13.96 -5.24 13.89
C TRP A 238 14.33 -3.77 14.12
N SER A 239 15.35 -3.27 13.44
CA SER A 239 15.72 -1.85 13.48
C SER A 239 14.58 -0.94 13.00
N ASP A 240 13.86 -1.31 11.91
CA ASP A 240 12.71 -0.54 11.41
C ASP A 240 11.57 -0.50 12.44
N LEU A 241 11.29 -1.64 13.09
CA LEU A 241 10.26 -1.75 14.12
C LEU A 241 10.64 -0.98 15.38
N GLN A 242 11.92 -1.01 15.79
CA GLN A 242 12.41 -0.22 16.91
C GLN A 242 12.24 1.29 16.65
N ALA A 243 12.59 1.78 15.47
CA ALA A 243 12.38 3.17 15.10
C ALA A 243 10.89 3.57 15.18
N ALA A 244 9.98 2.67 14.79
CA ALA A 244 8.53 2.91 14.95
C ALA A 244 8.11 2.95 16.43
N MET A 245 8.70 2.12 17.29
CA MET A 245 8.45 2.14 18.74
C MET A 245 8.99 3.42 19.39
N GLU A 246 10.20 3.83 19.04
CA GLU A 246 10.82 5.06 19.55
C GLU A 246 9.97 6.30 19.21
N ARG A 247 9.43 6.36 18.00
CA ARG A 247 8.52 7.44 17.59
C ARG A 247 7.24 7.50 18.43
N LEU A 248 6.83 6.39 19.00
CA LEU A 248 5.67 6.33 19.92
C LEU A 248 6.05 6.61 21.38
N GLY A 249 7.33 6.91 21.67
CA GLY A 249 7.83 7.11 23.03
C GLY A 249 7.99 5.79 23.82
N LEU A 250 8.02 4.66 23.10
CA LEU A 250 8.27 3.35 23.71
C LEU A 250 9.76 3.08 23.65
N GLY A 251 10.39 2.91 24.82
CA GLY A 251 11.82 2.63 24.93
C GLY A 251 12.21 1.32 24.21
N PRO A 252 13.50 1.15 23.85
CA PRO A 252 13.98 -0.08 23.23
C PRO A 252 13.75 -1.25 24.19
N ARG A 253 13.10 -2.29 23.70
CA ARG A 253 12.98 -3.57 24.39
C ARG A 253 14.14 -4.44 23.91
N GLY A 254 15.03 -4.77 24.83
CA GLY A 254 16.21 -5.60 24.60
C GLY A 254 15.88 -7.01 24.14
#